data_aa82fb8ebc8e4fcf7e4690fd2935b3f0
#
_entry.id   aa82fb8ebc8e4fcf7e4690fd2935b3f0
#
_cell.length_a   1.000
_cell.length_b   1.000
_cell.length_c   1.000
_cell.angle_alpha   90.00
_cell.angle_beta   90.00
_cell.angle_gamma   90.00
#
_symmetry.space_group_name_H-M   'P 1'
#
loop_
_entity.id
_entity.type
_entity.pdbx_description
1 polymer ?
#
loop_
_entity_poly.entity_id
_entity_poly.type
_entity_poly.pdbx_seq_one_letter_code
_entity_poly.pdbx_strand_id
1 'polypeptide(L)'
;MSRASGRGALPAVVTGLLAPLPRFPLAFALTGAVRDLARRRPELFERLDAFAEREIAVMPSDLPFAFVVEPRGTAARVRVVDHEEAELAAARIRATLLVLLGLLDGTYDGDALFFTRDLVVEGDTGVVVALRNTLENAELTPAELAGIGGPLARLVDRAVGDGLGLARRLCHAPDARPAEV
;
A
#
# COMPACT_ATOMS: atom_id res chain seq x y z
N MET A 1 -14.58 20.55 7.80
CA MET A 1 -13.94 19.26 7.53
C MET A 1 -14.32 18.84 6.10
N SER A 2 -13.49 19.20 5.14
CA SER A 2 -13.76 18.95 3.72
C SER A 2 -13.26 17.54 3.39
N ARG A 3 -14.16 16.63 3.05
CA ARG A 3 -13.80 15.32 2.48
C ARG A 3 -13.16 15.61 1.12
N ALA A 4 -11.85 15.48 1.05
CA ALA A 4 -11.16 15.43 -0.23
C ALA A 4 -11.62 14.15 -0.94
N SER A 5 -12.57 14.30 -1.87
CA SER A 5 -12.89 13.24 -2.84
C SER A 5 -11.71 13.15 -3.82
N GLY A 6 -10.67 12.44 -3.42
CA GLY A 6 -9.57 12.09 -4.32
C GLY A 6 -10.07 11.18 -5.45
N ARG A 7 -9.44 11.26 -6.62
CA ARG A 7 -9.69 10.32 -7.72
C ARG A 7 -9.45 8.90 -7.21
N GLY A 8 -10.34 7.98 -7.53
CA GLY A 8 -10.22 6.57 -7.13
C GLY A 8 -10.70 6.24 -5.72
N ALA A 9 -11.43 7.14 -5.04
CA ALA A 9 -12.04 6.84 -3.75
C ALA A 9 -13.05 5.70 -3.85
N LEU A 10 -13.01 4.76 -2.91
CA LEU A 10 -13.95 3.64 -2.85
C LEU A 10 -15.38 4.14 -2.58
N PRO A 11 -16.41 3.50 -3.18
CA PRO A 11 -17.80 3.79 -2.85
C PRO A 11 -18.05 3.65 -1.33
N ALA A 12 -18.91 4.51 -0.78
CA ALA A 12 -19.23 4.52 0.65
C ALA A 12 -19.73 3.15 1.19
N VAL A 13 -20.35 2.34 0.32
CA VAL A 13 -20.77 0.97 0.66
C VAL A 13 -19.56 0.07 0.92
N VAL A 14 -18.51 0.18 0.11
CA VAL A 14 -17.29 -0.64 0.26
C VAL A 14 -16.51 -0.19 1.50
N THR A 15 -16.34 1.11 1.70
CA THR A 15 -15.70 1.63 2.91
C THR A 15 -16.48 1.27 4.17
N GLY A 16 -17.82 1.27 4.10
CA GLY A 16 -18.68 0.82 5.19
C GLY A 16 -18.55 -0.67 5.51
N LEU A 17 -18.27 -1.52 4.52
CA LEU A 17 -17.99 -2.95 4.73
C LEU A 17 -16.58 -3.20 5.28
N LEU A 18 -15.62 -2.34 4.94
CA LEU A 18 -14.23 -2.45 5.42
C LEU A 18 -14.06 -1.83 6.82
N ALA A 19 -14.88 -0.85 7.18
CA ALA A 19 -14.80 -0.16 8.46
C ALA A 19 -14.90 -1.08 9.70
N PRO A 20 -15.79 -2.10 9.74
CA PRO A 20 -15.91 -3.00 10.87
C PRO A 20 -14.88 -4.14 10.88
N LEU A 21 -13.92 -4.18 9.94
CA LEU A 21 -12.88 -5.21 9.95
C LEU A 21 -12.12 -5.19 11.28
N PRO A 22 -12.02 -6.35 11.95
CA PRO A 22 -11.31 -6.42 13.21
C PRO A 22 -9.82 -6.13 12.99
N ARG A 23 -9.33 -5.08 13.63
CA ARG A 23 -7.96 -4.54 13.44
C ARG A 23 -6.87 -5.58 13.76
N PHE A 24 -7.09 -6.39 14.79
CA PHE A 24 -6.09 -7.35 15.26
C PHE A 24 -5.80 -8.47 14.23
N PRO A 25 -6.78 -9.23 13.71
CA PRO A 25 -6.50 -10.24 12.69
C PRO A 25 -5.98 -9.64 11.38
N LEU A 26 -6.40 -8.42 11.01
CA LEU A 26 -5.86 -7.73 9.85
C LEU A 26 -4.38 -7.38 10.05
N ALA A 27 -4.01 -6.81 11.19
CA ALA A 27 -2.60 -6.51 11.53
C ALA A 27 -1.74 -7.78 11.56
N PHE A 28 -2.27 -8.88 12.09
CA PHE A 28 -1.58 -10.17 12.12
C PHE A 28 -1.35 -10.73 10.72
N ALA A 29 -2.36 -10.73 9.87
CA ALA A 29 -2.27 -11.20 8.48
C ALA A 29 -1.27 -10.37 7.67
N LEU A 30 -1.34 -9.03 7.76
CA LEU A 30 -0.42 -8.13 7.07
C LEU A 30 1.02 -8.28 7.58
N THR A 31 1.22 -8.43 8.89
CA THR A 31 2.54 -8.72 9.46
C THR A 31 3.12 -10.01 8.89
N GLY A 32 2.29 -11.05 8.80
CA GLY A 32 2.68 -12.33 8.19
C GLY A 32 3.09 -12.16 6.72
N ALA A 33 2.29 -11.44 5.94
CA ALA A 33 2.53 -11.18 4.52
C ALA A 33 3.83 -10.39 4.29
N VAL A 34 4.07 -9.33 5.06
CA VAL A 34 5.30 -8.52 4.97
C VAL A 34 6.54 -9.34 5.34
N ARG A 35 6.47 -10.16 6.39
CA ARG A 35 7.57 -11.05 6.78
C ARG A 35 7.86 -12.13 5.73
N ASP A 36 6.82 -12.67 5.12
CA ASP A 36 6.98 -13.66 4.06
C ASP A 36 7.56 -13.03 2.80
N LEU A 37 7.12 -11.82 2.44
CA LEU A 37 7.72 -11.02 1.39
C LEU A 37 9.21 -10.76 1.66
N ALA A 38 9.58 -10.38 2.88
CA ALA A 38 10.98 -10.17 3.26
C ALA A 38 11.85 -11.42 3.16
N ARG A 39 11.27 -12.62 3.34
CA ARG A 39 11.98 -13.88 3.11
C ARG A 39 12.18 -14.20 1.64
N ARG A 40 11.19 -13.87 0.79
CA ARG A 40 11.24 -14.16 -0.66
C ARG A 40 12.02 -13.12 -1.43
N ARG A 41 11.95 -11.86 -1.01
CA ARG A 41 12.51 -10.70 -1.68
C ARG A 41 13.31 -9.83 -0.69
N PRO A 42 14.41 -10.35 -0.12
CA PRO A 42 15.22 -9.62 0.86
C PRO A 42 15.77 -8.30 0.30
N GLU A 43 16.05 -8.25 -1.00
CA GLU A 43 16.56 -7.08 -1.71
C GLU A 43 15.66 -5.84 -1.58
N LEU A 44 14.37 -6.00 -1.39
CA LEU A 44 13.43 -4.90 -1.17
C LEU A 44 13.63 -4.25 0.20
N PHE A 45 14.05 -5.04 1.19
CA PHE A 45 14.21 -4.58 2.57
C PHE A 45 15.64 -4.09 2.85
N GLU A 46 16.65 -4.56 2.12
CA GLU A 46 18.04 -4.09 2.27
C GLU A 46 18.17 -2.57 2.12
N ARG A 47 17.37 -1.97 1.23
CA ARG A 47 17.34 -0.52 1.05
C ARG A 47 16.69 0.23 2.21
N LEU A 48 15.88 -0.46 2.99
CA LEU A 48 15.18 0.07 4.17
C LEU A 48 15.92 -0.26 5.47
N ASP A 49 17.00 -1.06 5.44
CA ASP A 49 17.72 -1.51 6.64
C ASP A 49 18.24 -0.35 7.48
N ALA A 50 18.74 0.73 6.85
CA ALA A 50 19.16 1.93 7.54
C ALA A 50 18.01 2.62 8.31
N PHE A 51 16.78 2.31 7.98
CA PHE A 51 15.54 2.85 8.55
C PHE A 51 14.67 1.78 9.20
N ALA A 52 15.24 0.61 9.50
CA ALA A 52 14.50 -0.54 10.04
C ALA A 52 13.73 -0.23 11.34
N GLU A 53 14.19 0.74 12.12
CA GLU A 53 13.54 1.19 13.35
C GLU A 53 12.60 2.39 13.15
N ARG A 54 12.47 2.89 11.92
CA ARG A 54 11.58 4.00 11.60
C ARG A 54 10.21 3.49 11.20
N GLU A 55 9.19 4.04 11.80
CA GLU A 55 7.81 3.75 11.45
C GLU A 55 7.41 4.47 10.16
N ILE A 56 6.78 3.74 9.26
CA ILE A 56 6.23 4.25 8.01
C ILE A 56 4.72 4.06 8.06
N ALA A 57 3.97 5.16 7.94
CA ALA A 57 2.52 5.10 7.91
C ALA A 57 2.00 5.09 6.46
N VAL A 58 1.14 4.13 6.16
CA VAL A 58 0.33 4.06 4.93
C VAL A 58 -1.09 4.43 5.32
N MET A 59 -1.58 5.55 4.80
CA MET A 59 -2.81 6.21 5.22
C MET A 59 -3.82 6.30 4.08
N PRO A 60 -4.66 5.26 3.88
CA PRO A 60 -5.74 5.32 2.90
C PRO A 60 -6.73 6.42 3.28
N SER A 61 -6.92 7.41 2.41
CA SER A 61 -7.81 8.55 2.68
C SER A 61 -9.30 8.19 2.70
N ASP A 62 -9.63 7.03 2.17
CA ASP A 62 -10.99 6.49 2.05
C ASP A 62 -11.29 5.37 3.07
N LEU A 63 -10.35 5.03 3.97
CA LEU A 63 -10.57 4.13 5.10
C LEU A 63 -10.54 4.88 6.44
N PRO A 64 -11.21 4.37 7.49
CA PRO A 64 -11.22 4.98 8.82
C PRO A 64 -9.99 4.61 9.67
N PHE A 65 -9.01 3.95 9.11
CA PHE A 65 -7.80 3.51 9.79
C PHE A 65 -6.59 3.58 8.84
N ALA A 66 -5.41 3.55 9.42
CA ALA A 66 -4.13 3.54 8.73
C ALA A 66 -3.30 2.32 9.13
N PHE A 67 -2.23 2.08 8.38
CA PHE A 67 -1.26 1.01 8.64
C PHE A 67 0.08 1.63 9.01
N VAL A 68 0.65 1.20 10.13
CA VAL A 68 2.02 1.57 10.52
C VAL A 68 2.91 0.36 10.36
N VAL A 69 3.95 0.50 9.56
CA VAL A 69 4.89 -0.55 9.20
C VAL A 69 6.26 -0.24 9.80
N GLU A 70 6.82 -1.19 10.55
CA GLU A 70 8.23 -1.23 10.95
C GLU A 70 8.96 -2.17 9.98
N PRO A 71 9.80 -1.67 9.06
CA PRO A 71 10.36 -2.47 7.96
C PRO A 71 11.62 -3.26 8.38
N ARG A 72 11.55 -4.04 9.45
CA ARG A 72 12.68 -4.82 10.01
C ARG A 72 12.92 -6.14 9.29
N GLY A 73 12.84 -6.19 7.97
CA GLY A 73 13.01 -7.41 7.21
C GLY A 73 12.09 -8.54 7.70
N THR A 74 12.64 -9.70 8.05
CA THR A 74 11.87 -10.85 8.57
C THR A 74 11.28 -10.63 9.97
N ALA A 75 11.70 -9.59 10.69
CA ALA A 75 11.13 -9.16 11.96
C ALA A 75 10.11 -8.02 11.79
N ALA A 76 9.77 -7.65 10.56
CA ALA A 76 8.83 -6.58 10.25
C ALA A 76 7.52 -6.73 11.04
N ARG A 77 6.89 -5.60 11.34
CA ARG A 77 5.63 -5.56 12.07
C ARG A 77 4.69 -4.57 11.39
N VAL A 78 3.42 -4.93 11.31
CA VAL A 78 2.35 -4.04 10.83
C VAL A 78 1.33 -3.86 11.94
N ARG A 79 0.98 -2.61 12.24
CA ARG A 79 -0.11 -2.23 13.14
C ARG A 79 -1.23 -1.56 12.34
N VAL A 80 -2.46 -1.78 12.76
CA VAL A 80 -3.63 -1.05 12.25
C VAL A 80 -4.04 -0.06 13.32
N VAL A 81 -3.96 1.22 12.99
CA VAL A 81 -4.09 2.33 13.94
C VAL A 81 -5.08 3.38 13.41
N ASP A 82 -5.46 4.32 14.25
CA ASP A 82 -6.19 5.48 13.79
C ASP A 82 -5.29 6.46 13.04
N HIS A 83 -5.87 7.31 12.19
CA HIS A 83 -5.10 8.29 11.41
C HIS A 83 -4.28 9.23 12.31
N GLU A 84 -4.82 9.60 13.49
CA GLU A 84 -4.14 10.48 14.43
C GLU A 84 -2.83 9.83 14.98
N GLU A 85 -2.85 8.54 15.31
CA GLU A 85 -1.65 7.81 15.71
C GLU A 85 -0.65 7.68 14.55
N ALA A 86 -1.14 7.44 13.34
CA ALA A 86 -0.33 7.32 12.14
C ALA A 86 0.44 8.61 11.79
N GLU A 87 -0.05 9.79 12.20
CA GLU A 87 0.65 11.07 12.01
C GLU A 87 2.01 11.14 12.71
N LEU A 88 2.23 10.32 13.74
CA LEU A 88 3.47 10.29 14.52
C LEU A 88 4.59 9.52 13.83
N ALA A 89 4.30 8.79 12.75
CA ALA A 89 5.27 8.01 12.01
C ALA A 89 6.34 8.90 11.33
N ALA A 90 7.55 8.37 11.19
CA ALA A 90 8.68 9.08 10.60
C ALA A 90 8.44 9.46 9.13
N ALA A 91 7.73 8.62 8.39
CA ALA A 91 7.28 8.91 7.03
C ALA A 91 5.80 8.51 6.87
N ARG A 92 5.08 9.26 6.05
CA ARG A 92 3.63 9.07 5.82
C ARG A 92 3.33 9.11 4.34
N ILE A 93 2.56 8.13 3.89
CA ILE A 93 2.06 8.03 2.52
C ILE A 93 0.55 8.11 2.56
N ARG A 94 -0.02 9.09 1.88
CA ARG A 94 -1.48 9.28 1.77
C ARG A 94 -1.93 9.19 0.34
N ALA A 95 -2.90 8.35 0.09
CA ALA A 95 -3.65 8.26 -1.17
C ALA A 95 -4.95 7.50 -0.92
N THR A 96 -5.79 7.31 -1.93
CA THR A 96 -6.90 6.36 -1.82
C THR A 96 -6.38 4.93 -1.83
N LEU A 97 -7.14 3.98 -1.28
CA LEU A 97 -6.72 2.57 -1.23
C LEU A 97 -6.38 2.02 -2.62
N LEU A 98 -7.19 2.34 -3.63
CA LEU A 98 -6.95 1.88 -5.01
C LEU A 98 -5.65 2.45 -5.60
N VAL A 99 -5.30 3.69 -5.27
CA VAL A 99 -4.03 4.30 -5.69
C VAL A 99 -2.86 3.61 -4.99
N LEU A 100 -2.95 3.36 -3.69
CA LEU A 100 -1.91 2.65 -2.92
C LEU A 100 -1.68 1.22 -3.46
N LEU A 101 -2.74 0.49 -3.76
CA LEU A 101 -2.62 -0.85 -4.35
C LEU A 101 -2.03 -0.78 -5.76
N GLY A 102 -2.41 0.21 -6.57
CA GLY A 102 -1.87 0.41 -7.90
C GLY A 102 -0.40 0.83 -7.92
N LEU A 103 0.07 1.50 -6.87
CA LEU A 103 1.48 1.80 -6.68
C LEU A 103 2.28 0.52 -6.35
N LEU A 104 1.72 -0.36 -5.51
CA LEU A 104 2.38 -1.61 -5.12
C LEU A 104 2.45 -2.62 -6.26
N ASP A 105 1.41 -2.74 -7.08
CA ASP A 105 1.36 -3.68 -8.21
C ASP A 105 1.96 -3.12 -9.51
N GLY A 106 2.55 -1.92 -9.46
CA GLY A 106 3.18 -1.27 -10.61
C GLY A 106 2.21 -0.73 -11.66
N THR A 107 0.89 -0.78 -11.41
CA THR A 107 -0.12 -0.24 -12.34
C THR A 107 0.02 1.27 -12.52
N TYR A 108 0.41 1.99 -11.46
CA TYR A 108 0.58 3.43 -11.47
C TYR A 108 2.04 3.83 -11.34
N ASP A 109 2.38 4.93 -12.03
CA ASP A 109 3.65 5.60 -11.87
C ASP A 109 3.63 6.50 -10.63
N GLY A 110 4.54 6.23 -9.68
CA GLY A 110 4.65 7.01 -8.44
C GLY A 110 4.92 8.50 -8.71
N ASP A 111 5.71 8.83 -9.74
CA ASP A 111 5.99 10.22 -10.10
C ASP A 111 4.76 10.92 -10.65
N ALA A 112 4.03 10.27 -11.56
CA ALA A 112 2.79 10.82 -12.09
C ALA A 112 1.78 11.08 -10.97
N LEU A 113 1.62 10.14 -10.03
CA LEU A 113 0.73 10.29 -8.87
C LEU A 113 1.15 11.43 -7.93
N PHE A 114 2.44 11.63 -7.75
CA PHE A 114 2.96 12.74 -6.95
C PHE A 114 2.66 14.09 -7.61
N PHE A 115 2.88 14.22 -8.92
CA PHE A 115 2.59 15.46 -9.65
C PHE A 115 1.10 15.79 -9.70
N THR A 116 0.23 14.80 -9.78
CA THR A 116 -1.24 14.99 -9.78
C THR A 116 -1.80 15.20 -8.36
N ARG A 117 -0.97 15.05 -7.33
CA ARG A 117 -1.36 15.07 -5.90
C ARG A 117 -2.34 13.96 -5.51
N ASP A 118 -2.42 12.92 -6.29
CA ASP A 118 -3.17 11.71 -5.92
C ASP A 118 -2.40 10.87 -4.89
N LEU A 119 -1.07 11.08 -4.82
CA LEU A 119 -0.17 10.54 -3.80
C LEU A 119 0.52 11.69 -3.05
N VAL A 120 0.43 11.68 -1.74
CA VAL A 120 1.13 12.63 -0.86
C VAL A 120 2.11 11.85 0.01
N VAL A 121 3.38 12.24 -0.01
CA VAL A 121 4.44 11.62 0.81
C VAL A 121 5.08 12.70 1.66
N GLU A 122 5.13 12.49 2.98
CA GLU A 122 5.62 13.45 3.96
C GLU A 122 6.51 12.77 5.01
N GLY A 123 7.40 13.53 5.65
CA GLY A 123 8.22 13.10 6.77
C GLY A 123 9.71 13.14 6.52
N ASP A 124 10.48 12.25 7.16
CA ASP A 124 11.93 12.14 7.03
C ASP A 124 12.34 11.86 5.58
N THR A 125 13.09 12.77 4.99
CA THR A 125 13.49 12.71 3.57
C THR A 125 14.26 11.44 3.23
N GLY A 126 15.11 10.94 4.16
CA GLY A 126 15.88 9.72 3.96
C GLY A 126 14.96 8.49 3.86
N VAL A 127 13.99 8.38 4.76
CA VAL A 127 12.98 7.33 4.75
C VAL A 127 12.13 7.40 3.49
N VAL A 128 11.70 8.60 3.10
CA VAL A 128 10.87 8.82 1.91
C VAL A 128 11.59 8.38 0.63
N VAL A 129 12.87 8.76 0.47
CA VAL A 129 13.68 8.36 -0.70
C VAL A 129 13.92 6.84 -0.72
N ALA A 130 14.27 6.24 0.41
CA ALA A 130 14.48 4.80 0.50
C ALA A 130 13.20 4.02 0.16
N LEU A 131 12.06 4.47 0.69
CA LEU A 131 10.76 3.87 0.43
C LEU A 131 10.36 3.99 -1.04
N ARG A 132 10.52 5.17 -1.64
CA ARG A 132 10.26 5.39 -3.05
C ARG A 132 11.07 4.43 -3.93
N ASN A 133 12.40 4.37 -3.71
CA ASN A 133 13.28 3.47 -4.45
C ASN A 133 12.90 2.00 -4.26
N THR A 134 12.36 1.62 -3.11
CA THR A 134 11.88 0.26 -2.85
C THR A 134 10.60 -0.01 -3.63
N LEU A 135 9.63 0.90 -3.62
CA LEU A 135 8.35 0.74 -4.31
C LEU A 135 8.49 0.72 -5.83
N GLU A 136 9.35 1.58 -6.41
CA GLU A 136 9.61 1.62 -7.85
C GLU A 136 10.16 0.29 -8.41
N ASN A 137 10.85 -0.48 -7.57
CA ASN A 137 11.44 -1.77 -7.94
C ASN A 137 10.64 -2.97 -7.42
N ALA A 138 9.56 -2.75 -6.70
CA ALA A 138 8.84 -3.82 -6.02
C ALA A 138 8.00 -4.68 -6.99
N GLU A 139 7.23 -4.05 -7.89
CA GLU A 139 6.30 -4.71 -8.83
C GLU A 139 5.62 -5.94 -8.18
N LEU A 140 4.97 -5.70 -7.03
CA LEU A 140 4.42 -6.79 -6.22
C LEU A 140 3.09 -7.25 -6.77
N THR A 141 2.94 -8.54 -7.00
CA THR A 141 1.64 -9.09 -7.37
C THR A 141 0.70 -9.19 -6.17
N PRO A 142 -0.63 -9.13 -6.37
CA PRO A 142 -1.60 -9.35 -5.31
C PRO A 142 -1.40 -10.66 -4.54
N ALA A 143 -0.97 -11.73 -5.21
CA ALA A 143 -0.67 -13.00 -4.56
C ALA A 143 0.58 -12.91 -3.66
N GLU A 144 1.62 -12.17 -4.07
CA GLU A 144 2.80 -11.93 -3.25
C GLU A 144 2.43 -11.13 -2.00
N LEU A 145 1.60 -10.09 -2.14
CA LEU A 145 1.09 -9.30 -1.01
C LEU A 145 0.23 -10.12 -0.05
N ALA A 146 -0.53 -11.10 -0.57
CA ALA A 146 -1.35 -12.00 0.25
C ALA A 146 -0.55 -13.19 0.83
N GLY A 147 0.74 -13.33 0.49
CA GLY A 147 1.54 -14.48 0.90
C GLY A 147 1.13 -15.80 0.24
N ILE A 148 0.42 -15.73 -0.90
CA ILE A 148 -0.07 -16.91 -1.62
C ILE A 148 0.94 -17.32 -2.68
N GLY A 149 1.48 -18.52 -2.54
CA GLY A 149 2.41 -19.12 -3.50
C GLY A 149 1.79 -20.23 -4.33
N GLY A 150 2.55 -20.73 -5.30
CA GLY A 150 2.18 -21.88 -6.12
C GLY A 150 1.11 -21.61 -7.18
N PRO A 151 0.40 -22.65 -7.67
CA PRO A 151 -0.54 -22.50 -8.80
C PRO A 151 -1.75 -21.62 -8.49
N LEU A 152 -2.12 -21.48 -7.20
CA LEU A 152 -3.21 -20.61 -6.76
C LEU A 152 -2.86 -19.12 -6.88
N ALA A 153 -1.58 -18.75 -6.85
CA ALA A 153 -1.13 -17.37 -7.00
C ALA A 153 -1.69 -16.73 -8.28
N ARG A 154 -1.58 -17.42 -9.42
CA ARG A 154 -2.09 -16.92 -10.71
C ARG A 154 -3.59 -16.71 -10.74
N LEU A 155 -4.35 -17.53 -10.00
CA LEU A 155 -5.80 -17.39 -9.91
C LEU A 155 -6.17 -16.18 -9.07
N VAL A 156 -5.46 -16.00 -7.95
CA VAL A 156 -5.64 -14.84 -7.06
C VAL A 156 -5.23 -13.55 -7.78
N ASP A 157 -4.08 -13.53 -8.46
CA ASP A 157 -3.61 -12.37 -9.22
C ASP A 157 -4.63 -11.96 -10.30
N ARG A 158 -5.20 -12.93 -11.03
CA ARG A 158 -6.28 -12.65 -11.99
C ARG A 158 -7.54 -12.12 -11.31
N ALA A 159 -8.05 -12.84 -10.33
CA ALA A 159 -9.30 -12.48 -9.67
C ALA A 159 -9.23 -11.10 -9.00
N VAL A 160 -8.10 -10.82 -8.33
CA VAL A 160 -7.87 -9.53 -7.68
C VAL A 160 -7.57 -8.45 -8.73
N GLY A 161 -6.76 -8.75 -9.75
CA GLY A 161 -6.46 -7.82 -10.83
C GLY A 161 -7.70 -7.40 -11.61
N ASP A 162 -8.57 -8.35 -11.98
CA ASP A 162 -9.84 -8.08 -12.65
C ASP A 162 -10.79 -7.28 -11.75
N GLY A 163 -10.87 -7.64 -10.46
CA GLY A 163 -11.67 -6.93 -9.46
C GLY A 163 -11.18 -5.50 -9.22
N LEU A 164 -9.86 -5.31 -9.07
CA LEU A 164 -9.24 -3.99 -8.94
C LEU A 164 -9.40 -3.17 -10.22
N GLY A 165 -9.24 -3.79 -11.41
CA GLY A 165 -9.45 -3.13 -12.69
C GLY A 165 -10.89 -2.63 -12.85
N LEU A 166 -11.88 -3.42 -12.45
CA LEU A 166 -13.27 -3.01 -12.43
C LEU A 166 -13.51 -1.88 -11.43
N ALA A 167 -13.00 -2.01 -10.21
CA ALA A 167 -13.10 -0.99 -9.18
C ALA A 167 -12.47 0.34 -9.62
N ARG A 168 -11.28 0.30 -10.25
CA ARG A 168 -10.59 1.48 -10.80
C ARG A 168 -11.44 2.20 -11.84
N ARG A 169 -12.07 1.45 -12.77
CA ARG A 169 -12.96 2.01 -13.79
C ARG A 169 -14.21 2.66 -13.17
N LEU A 170 -14.82 2.00 -12.19
CA LEU A 170 -16.02 2.52 -11.51
C LEU A 170 -15.74 3.73 -10.63
N CYS A 171 -14.56 3.79 -10.02
CA CYS A 171 -14.17 4.86 -9.09
C CYS A 171 -13.43 6.02 -9.78
N HIS A 172 -13.31 6.05 -11.11
CA HIS A 172 -12.55 7.07 -11.85
C HIS A 172 -11.13 7.26 -11.28
N ALA A 173 -10.45 6.14 -11.00
CA ALA A 173 -9.06 6.15 -10.55
C ALA A 173 -8.13 6.74 -11.65
N PRO A 174 -6.91 7.20 -11.29
CA PRO A 174 -5.93 7.67 -12.25
C PRO A 174 -5.66 6.67 -13.37
N ASP A 175 -5.24 7.15 -14.55
CA ASP A 175 -4.89 6.30 -15.67
C ASP A 175 -3.67 5.43 -15.34
N ALA A 176 -3.73 4.15 -15.74
CA ALA A 176 -2.61 3.22 -15.60
C ALA A 176 -1.42 3.65 -16.48
N ARG A 177 -0.21 3.20 -16.11
CA ARG A 177 0.97 3.36 -16.97
C ARG A 177 0.64 2.87 -18.38
N PRO A 178 1.03 3.59 -19.45
CA PRO A 178 1.04 3.00 -20.78
C PRO A 178 1.99 1.81 -20.77
N ALA A 179 1.55 0.68 -21.31
CA ALA A 179 2.41 -0.48 -21.48
C ALA A 179 3.63 -0.05 -22.31
N GLU A 180 4.83 -0.18 -21.77
CA GLU A 180 6.05 0.01 -22.53
C GLU A 180 6.09 -1.06 -23.64
N VAL A 181 6.16 -0.58 -24.89
CA VAL A 181 6.29 -1.41 -26.10
C VAL A 181 7.74 -1.75 -26.32
#